data_0186be07030205059d6a75e9cb814986
#
_entry.id   0186be07030205059d6a75e9cb814986
#
_cell.length_a   1.000
_cell.length_b   1.000
_cell.length_c   1.000
_cell.angle_alpha   90.00
_cell.angle_beta   90.00
_cell.angle_gamma   90.00
#
_symmetry.space_group_name_H-M   'P 1'
#
loop_
_entity.id
_entity.type
_entity.pdbx_description
1 polymer ?
#
loop_
_entity_poly.entity_id
_entity_poly.type
_entity_poly.pdbx_seq_one_letter_code
_entity_poly.pdbx_strand_id
1 'polypeptide(L)'
;MIYNLLFPNGVYLPPFGYVDFRDAARAHVGALNSKPDKNNKKRIVVTSPYGLTIEHVLDIIKKEHPELERRFITAPVPQFSSCRLDVEFERLKEITGMRKEDFRTLEEVCCI
;
A
#
# COMPACT_ATOMS: atom_id res chain seq x y z
N MET A 1 -8.95 -5.42 -0.61
CA MET A 1 -8.12 -6.49 -1.22
C MET A 1 -7.93 -7.66 -0.26
N ILE A 2 -7.29 -7.49 0.89
CA ILE A 2 -7.00 -8.57 1.85
C ILE A 2 -8.26 -9.34 2.25
N TYR A 3 -9.36 -8.65 2.50
CA TYR A 3 -10.64 -9.26 2.85
C TYR A 3 -11.09 -10.33 1.82
N ASN A 4 -10.98 -10.03 0.53
CA ASN A 4 -11.36 -10.98 -0.52
C ASN A 4 -10.49 -12.24 -0.56
N LEU A 5 -9.24 -12.16 -0.10
CA LEU A 5 -8.33 -13.30 -0.07
C LEU A 5 -8.68 -14.31 1.03
N LEU A 6 -9.50 -13.90 2.00
CA LEU A 6 -9.94 -14.74 3.12
C LEU A 6 -11.24 -15.51 2.84
N PHE A 7 -11.72 -15.49 1.61
CA PHE A 7 -12.89 -16.25 1.19
C PHE A 7 -12.54 -17.23 0.06
N PRO A 8 -12.90 -18.50 0.17
CA PRO A 8 -12.61 -19.48 -0.87
C PRO A 8 -13.12 -19.11 -2.27
N ASN A 9 -14.25 -18.39 -2.33
CA ASN A 9 -14.87 -17.90 -3.55
C ASN A 9 -14.59 -16.40 -3.81
N GLY A 10 -13.58 -15.84 -3.16
CA GLY A 10 -13.19 -14.45 -3.35
C GLY A 10 -12.67 -14.17 -4.77
N VAL A 11 -12.58 -12.90 -5.10
CA VAL A 11 -12.05 -12.43 -6.38
C VAL A 11 -10.72 -11.73 -6.15
N TYR A 12 -9.72 -12.08 -6.94
CA TYR A 12 -8.45 -11.37 -6.94
C TYR A 12 -8.60 -9.99 -7.56
N LEU A 13 -8.10 -8.98 -6.85
CA LEU A 13 -8.01 -7.62 -7.36
C LEU A 13 -6.56 -7.30 -7.73
N PRO A 14 -6.34 -6.55 -8.83
CA PRO A 14 -4.99 -6.16 -9.21
C PRO A 14 -4.30 -5.36 -8.11
N PRO A 15 -3.04 -5.69 -7.77
CA PRO A 15 -2.28 -4.95 -6.77
C PRO A 15 -1.68 -3.67 -7.39
N PHE A 16 -2.29 -2.52 -7.14
CA PHE A 16 -1.78 -1.23 -7.63
C PHE A 16 -0.77 -0.56 -6.71
N GLY A 17 -0.71 -1.00 -5.47
CA GLY A 17 0.09 -0.40 -4.42
C GLY A 17 -0.72 -0.31 -3.14
N TYR A 18 -0.11 0.21 -2.11
CA TYR A 18 -0.76 0.39 -0.81
C TYR A 18 -0.20 1.59 -0.07
N VAL A 19 -0.97 2.09 0.87
CA VAL A 19 -0.52 3.04 1.88
C VAL A 19 -1.23 2.70 3.19
N ASP A 20 -0.48 2.69 4.28
CA ASP A 20 -1.07 2.56 5.61
C ASP A 20 -1.81 3.86 5.96
N PHE A 21 -2.99 3.74 6.60
CA PHE A 21 -3.79 4.92 6.96
C PHE A 21 -3.05 5.90 7.88
N ARG A 22 -2.13 5.38 8.72
CA ARG A 22 -1.28 6.22 9.59
C ARG A 22 -0.28 7.03 8.77
N ASP A 23 0.27 6.45 7.72
CA ASP A 23 1.19 7.13 6.80
C ASP A 23 0.44 8.14 5.93
N ALA A 24 -0.76 7.79 5.48
CA ALA A 24 -1.64 8.70 4.76
C ALA A 24 -2.00 9.92 5.63
N ALA A 25 -2.37 9.70 6.89
CA ALA A 25 -2.65 10.78 7.84
C ALA A 25 -1.42 11.68 8.07
N ARG A 26 -0.25 11.07 8.24
CA ARG A 26 1.02 11.80 8.41
C ARG A 26 1.34 12.67 7.19
N ALA A 27 1.11 12.13 5.99
CA ALA A 27 1.30 12.89 4.74
C ALA A 27 0.37 14.09 4.67
N HIS A 28 -0.89 13.94 5.06
CA HIS A 28 -1.85 15.06 5.11
C HIS A 28 -1.41 16.16 6.08
N VAL A 29 -1.03 15.77 7.29
CA VAL A 29 -0.55 16.73 8.30
C VAL A 29 0.71 17.45 7.81
N GLY A 30 1.67 16.70 7.23
CA GLY A 30 2.88 17.28 6.67
C GLY A 30 2.60 18.26 5.53
N ALA A 31 1.62 17.98 4.68
CA ALA A 31 1.24 18.85 3.58
C ALA A 31 0.67 20.20 4.03
N LEU A 32 0.07 20.26 5.21
CA LEU A 32 -0.44 21.53 5.77
C LEU A 32 0.67 22.56 6.00
N ASN A 33 1.89 22.10 6.26
CA ASN A 33 3.05 22.96 6.50
C ASN A 33 3.76 23.37 5.19
N SER A 34 3.33 22.87 4.06
CA SER A 34 3.96 23.19 2.77
C SER A 34 3.57 24.59 2.29
N LYS A 35 4.55 25.29 1.69
CA LYS A 35 4.29 26.61 1.13
C LYS A 35 3.27 26.54 -0.01
N PRO A 36 2.34 27.51 -0.11
CA PRO A 36 1.43 27.60 -1.24
C PRO A 36 2.22 27.76 -2.56
N ASP A 37 1.80 27.05 -3.59
CA ASP A 37 2.28 27.27 -4.94
C ASP A 37 1.20 28.02 -5.74
N LYS A 38 1.50 29.26 -6.09
CA LYS A 38 0.54 30.13 -6.79
C LYS A 38 0.32 29.72 -8.25
N ASN A 39 1.28 29.00 -8.84
CA ASN A 39 1.29 28.69 -10.28
C ASN A 39 0.82 27.28 -10.60
N ASN A 40 0.86 26.36 -9.63
CA ASN A 40 0.55 24.95 -9.85
C ASN A 40 -0.35 24.38 -8.74
N LYS A 41 -1.30 23.56 -9.15
CA LYS A 41 -2.04 22.75 -8.18
C LYS A 41 -1.11 21.68 -7.59
N LYS A 42 -0.99 21.64 -6.29
CA LYS A 42 -0.22 20.61 -5.60
C LYS A 42 -1.03 19.30 -5.57
N ARG A 43 -0.73 18.42 -6.50
CA ARG A 43 -1.23 17.06 -6.52
C ARG A 43 -0.05 16.12 -6.45
N ILE A 44 -0.07 15.23 -5.48
CA ILE A 44 0.94 14.17 -5.34
C ILE A 44 0.26 12.84 -5.08
N VAL A 45 0.89 11.79 -5.55
CA VAL A 45 0.48 10.43 -5.23
C VAL A 45 1.18 10.01 -3.95
N VAL A 46 0.42 9.58 -2.96
CA VAL A 46 0.94 9.05 -1.70
C VAL A 46 0.74 7.54 -1.69
N THR A 47 1.81 6.81 -1.87
CA THR A 47 1.82 5.36 -1.80
C THR A 47 3.14 4.87 -1.23
N SER A 48 3.12 3.68 -0.65
CA SER A 48 4.34 3.04 -0.14
C SER A 48 5.34 2.80 -1.29
N PRO A 49 6.65 2.98 -1.04
CA PRO A 49 7.70 2.62 -2.00
C PRO A 49 7.89 1.11 -2.15
N TYR A 50 7.32 0.33 -1.24
CA TYR A 50 7.48 -1.13 -1.22
C TYR A 50 6.51 -1.81 -2.18
N GLY A 51 7.01 -2.86 -2.85
CA GLY A 51 6.19 -3.63 -3.78
C GLY A 51 5.08 -4.43 -3.08
N LEU A 52 3.99 -4.65 -3.77
CA LEU A 52 2.87 -5.45 -3.31
C LEU A 52 2.60 -6.59 -4.30
N THR A 53 2.67 -7.83 -3.84
CA THR A 53 2.21 -9.00 -4.58
C THR A 53 1.21 -9.78 -3.74
N ILE A 54 0.28 -10.45 -4.39
CA ILE A 54 -0.75 -11.23 -3.69
C ILE A 54 -0.11 -12.39 -2.93
N GLU A 55 0.89 -13.05 -3.55
CA GLU A 55 1.63 -14.15 -2.93
C GLU A 55 2.30 -13.71 -1.63
N HIS A 56 2.94 -12.56 -1.65
CA HIS A 56 3.61 -12.01 -0.46
C HIS A 56 2.61 -11.69 0.66
N VAL A 57 1.45 -11.13 0.32
CA VAL A 57 0.37 -10.90 1.30
C VAL A 57 -0.11 -12.20 1.93
N LEU A 58 -0.35 -13.22 1.11
CA LEU A 58 -0.80 -14.54 1.59
C LEU A 58 0.26 -15.19 2.49
N ASP A 59 1.54 -15.09 2.14
CA ASP A 59 2.63 -15.62 2.96
C ASP A 59 2.73 -14.93 4.32
N ILE A 60 2.56 -13.61 4.37
CA ILE A 60 2.53 -12.85 5.63
C ILE A 60 1.35 -13.29 6.49
N ILE A 61 0.16 -13.36 5.93
CA ILE A 61 -1.05 -13.77 6.66
C ILE A 61 -0.90 -15.19 7.19
N LYS A 62 -0.37 -16.10 6.38
CA LYS A 62 -0.12 -17.48 6.79
C LYS A 62 0.87 -17.58 7.94
N LYS A 63 1.91 -16.74 7.94
CA LYS A 63 2.92 -16.69 8.99
C LYS A 63 2.36 -16.13 10.29
N GLU A 64 1.63 -15.03 10.23
CA GLU A 64 1.11 -14.33 11.40
C GLU A 64 -0.19 -14.94 11.93
N HIS A 65 -1.01 -15.49 11.05
CA HIS A 65 -2.32 -16.05 11.36
C HIS A 65 -2.53 -17.41 10.67
N PRO A 66 -1.79 -18.47 11.07
CA PRO A 66 -1.90 -19.78 10.43
C PRO A 66 -3.31 -20.39 10.50
N GLU A 67 -4.12 -19.96 11.47
CA GLU A 67 -5.51 -20.40 11.61
C GLU A 67 -6.42 -19.93 10.45
N LEU A 68 -6.01 -18.90 9.72
CA LEU A 68 -6.77 -18.38 8.58
C LEU A 68 -6.46 -19.08 7.25
N GLU A 69 -5.43 -19.93 7.21
CA GLU A 69 -5.01 -20.61 5.97
C GLU A 69 -6.15 -21.38 5.28
N ARG A 70 -6.98 -22.04 6.06
CA ARG A 70 -8.16 -22.78 5.56
C ARG A 70 -9.24 -21.90 4.92
N ARG A 71 -9.18 -20.60 5.16
CA ARG A 71 -10.13 -19.62 4.63
C ARG A 71 -9.60 -18.91 3.37
N PHE A 72 -8.39 -19.21 2.96
CA PHE A 72 -7.81 -18.55 1.80
C PHE A 72 -8.57 -18.87 0.52
N ILE A 73 -8.51 -17.95 -0.42
CA ILE A 73 -9.02 -18.13 -1.76
C ILE A 73 -8.36 -19.35 -2.42
N THR A 74 -9.16 -20.22 -3.01
CA THR A 74 -8.67 -21.48 -3.60
C THR A 74 -8.29 -21.36 -5.07
N ALA A 75 -8.78 -20.33 -5.77
CA ALA A 75 -8.43 -20.09 -7.16
C ALA A 75 -6.93 -19.79 -7.32
N PRO A 76 -6.29 -20.19 -8.44
CA PRO A 76 -4.91 -19.82 -8.71
C PRO A 76 -4.77 -18.31 -8.88
N VAL A 77 -3.63 -17.76 -8.42
CA VAL A 77 -3.34 -16.33 -8.55
C VAL A 77 -3.13 -15.99 -10.03
N PRO A 78 -3.94 -15.10 -10.63
CA PRO A 78 -3.74 -14.68 -12.01
C PRO A 78 -2.50 -13.81 -12.13
N GLN A 79 -1.89 -13.84 -13.31
CA GLN A 79 -0.82 -12.90 -13.63
C GLN A 79 -1.43 -11.54 -13.96
N PHE A 80 -1.23 -10.58 -13.08
CA PHE A 80 -1.60 -9.20 -13.35
C PHE A 80 -0.44 -8.47 -14.06
N SER A 81 -0.80 -7.64 -15.03
CA SER A 81 0.18 -6.70 -15.59
C SER A 81 0.72 -5.81 -14.48
N SER A 82 2.03 -5.62 -14.42
CA SER A 82 2.63 -4.74 -13.44
C SER A 82 2.18 -3.30 -13.71
N CYS A 83 1.31 -2.79 -12.86
CA CYS A 83 0.95 -1.39 -12.86
C CYS A 83 1.65 -0.74 -11.67
N ARG A 84 2.76 -0.05 -11.94
CA ARG A 84 3.43 0.77 -10.94
C ARG A 84 2.95 2.21 -11.07
N LEU A 85 2.53 2.78 -9.96
CA LEU A 85 2.31 4.22 -9.89
C LEU A 85 3.68 4.91 -9.82
N ASP A 86 3.92 5.82 -10.75
CA ASP A 86 5.09 6.68 -10.68
C ASP A 86 4.91 7.69 -9.54
N VAL A 87 5.76 7.58 -8.55
CA VAL A 87 5.76 8.46 -7.38
C VAL A 87 7.03 9.27 -7.37
N GLU A 88 6.89 10.57 -7.44
CA GLU A 88 8.00 11.50 -7.28
C GLU A 88 8.33 11.66 -5.79
N PHE A 89 9.14 10.76 -5.24
CA PHE A 89 9.46 10.76 -3.81
C PHE A 89 10.19 12.02 -3.34
N GLU A 90 10.98 12.66 -4.18
CA GLU A 90 11.61 13.94 -3.84
C GLU A 90 10.56 15.02 -3.62
N ARG A 91 9.56 15.09 -4.50
CA ARG A 91 8.45 16.04 -4.37
C ARG A 91 7.55 15.68 -3.19
N LEU A 92 7.33 14.40 -2.95
CA LEU A 92 6.59 13.92 -1.77
C LEU A 92 7.28 14.38 -0.49
N LYS A 93 8.60 14.21 -0.38
CA LYS A 93 9.41 14.67 0.75
C LYS A 93 9.34 16.20 0.90
N GLU A 94 9.43 16.95 -0.17
CA GLU A 94 9.35 18.42 -0.15
C GLU A 94 8.00 18.90 0.38
N ILE A 95 6.89 18.28 -0.03
CA ILE A 95 5.53 18.69 0.35
C ILE A 95 5.13 18.16 1.72
N THR A 96 5.43 16.88 2.02
CA THR A 96 4.94 16.21 3.24
C THR A 96 6.02 16.03 4.32
N GLY A 97 7.29 16.17 3.97
CA GLY A 97 8.41 15.86 4.86
C GLY A 97 8.66 14.35 5.04
N MET A 98 7.92 13.49 4.36
CA MET A 98 8.07 12.03 4.44
C MET A 98 9.11 11.52 3.46
N ARG A 99 10.01 10.68 3.94
CA ARG A 99 10.99 9.95 3.14
C ARG A 99 10.47 8.53 2.84
N LYS A 100 11.13 7.84 1.91
CA LYS A 100 10.79 6.43 1.60
C LYS A 100 10.80 5.54 2.85
N GLU A 101 11.78 5.75 3.73
CA GLU A 101 11.97 4.97 4.95
C GLU A 101 10.89 5.23 6.01
N ASP A 102 10.14 6.30 5.88
CA ASP A 102 9.08 6.66 6.83
C ASP A 102 7.79 5.89 6.59
N PHE A 103 7.66 5.23 5.44
CA PHE A 103 6.51 4.40 5.11
C PHE A 103 6.62 3.01 5.76
N ARG A 104 5.50 2.51 6.25
CA ARG A 104 5.42 1.18 6.84
C ARG A 104 5.56 0.10 5.78
N THR A 105 6.25 -0.97 6.16
CA THR A 105 6.37 -2.17 5.34
C THR A 105 5.05 -2.93 5.28
N LEU A 106 4.93 -3.85 4.33
CA LEU A 106 3.72 -4.66 4.18
C LEU A 106 3.48 -5.53 5.42
N GLU A 107 4.54 -6.04 6.05
CA GLU A 107 4.48 -6.80 7.29
C GLU A 107 3.87 -5.96 8.42
N GLU A 108 4.28 -4.72 8.57
CA GLU A 108 3.74 -3.80 9.58
C GLU A 108 2.27 -3.44 9.33
N VAL A 109 1.84 -3.43 8.07
CA VAL A 109 0.44 -3.18 7.70
C VAL A 109 -0.44 -4.40 7.97
N CYS A 110 0.07 -5.60 7.74
CA CYS A 110 -0.67 -6.84 7.91
C CYS A 110 -0.73 -7.33 9.36
N CYS A 111 0.17 -6.87 10.23
CA CYS A 111 0.27 -7.25 11.65
C CYS A 111 -0.62 -6.38 12.57
N ILE A 112 -1.84 -6.14 12.18
CA ILE A 112 -2.79 -5.40 13.03
C ILE A 112 -3.61 -6.36 13.89
#